data_dabdcc42005b8beee00c1ec0f98cc064
#
_entry.id   dabdcc42005b8beee00c1ec0f98cc064
#
_cell.length_a   1.000
_cell.length_b   1.000
_cell.length_c   1.000
_cell.angle_alpha   90.00
_cell.angle_beta   90.00
_cell.angle_gamma   90.00
#
_symmetry.space_group_name_H-M   'P 1'
#
loop_
_entity.id
_entity.type
_entity.pdbx_description
1 polymer ?
#
loop_
_entity_poly.entity_id
_entity_poly.type
_entity_poly.pdbx_seq_one_letter_code
_entity_poly.pdbx_strand_id
1 'polypeptide(L)'
;MKRKVVFFINSLYGGGAEKVLQTLLRYLDRQRFEITLYSLHREKLDDNYPSDITFRYIYGHGKWSDYLKTFVYQYFSPSLFYRLFVKGKYDTEVAFIEGYSTRIVSGSTNPRSRKIAWVHIDLKNNHWTDVAYHHRKEEQACYRKFDVVVGVSETVRQGALQLFPEIKSSLCLYNPIDSEEIIKKSKE
;
A
#
# COMPACT_ATOMS: atom_id res chain seq x y z
N MET A 1 19.12 12.44 -10.13
CA MET A 1 18.94 11.46 -9.01
C MET A 1 17.55 10.87 -9.14
N LYS A 2 17.39 9.53 -9.08
CA LYS A 2 16.08 8.88 -9.14
C LYS A 2 15.31 9.14 -7.85
N ARG A 3 13.98 9.28 -7.93
CA ARG A 3 13.10 9.36 -6.75
C ARG A 3 12.88 7.96 -6.20
N LYS A 4 13.03 7.79 -4.89
CA LYS A 4 12.79 6.52 -4.19
C LYS A 4 11.33 6.39 -3.84
N VAL A 5 10.68 5.38 -4.41
CA VAL A 5 9.26 5.10 -4.17
C VAL A 5 9.12 3.72 -3.51
N VAL A 6 8.33 3.65 -2.46
CA VAL A 6 7.97 2.37 -1.86
C VAL A 6 6.48 2.13 -1.94
N PHE A 7 6.12 0.92 -2.32
CA PHE A 7 4.75 0.41 -2.30
C PHE A 7 4.59 -0.61 -1.18
N PHE A 8 3.51 -0.49 -0.43
CA PHE A 8 3.10 -1.46 0.58
C PHE A 8 1.82 -2.16 0.14
N ILE A 9 1.84 -3.48 0.18
CA ILE A 9 0.69 -4.34 -0.12
C ILE A 9 0.58 -5.45 0.93
N ASN A 10 -0.63 -5.97 1.16
CA ASN A 10 -0.83 -6.99 2.18
C ASN A 10 -0.31 -8.37 1.73
N SER A 11 -0.55 -8.71 0.47
CA SER A 11 -0.15 -9.97 -0.16
C SER A 11 0.27 -9.71 -1.61
N LEU A 12 0.93 -10.67 -2.25
CA LEU A 12 1.30 -10.62 -3.66
C LEU A 12 0.44 -11.54 -4.52
N TYR A 13 -0.46 -12.29 -3.91
CA TYR A 13 -1.25 -13.33 -4.59
C TYR A 13 -2.76 -13.08 -4.48
N GLY A 14 -3.42 -13.34 -5.60
CA GLY A 14 -4.83 -13.72 -5.63
C GLY A 14 -5.86 -12.62 -5.83
N GLY A 15 -5.49 -11.34 -5.87
CA GLY A 15 -6.47 -10.27 -5.96
C GLY A 15 -6.36 -9.36 -7.20
N GLY A 16 -7.38 -8.53 -7.38
CA GLY A 16 -7.39 -7.51 -8.42
C GLY A 16 -6.35 -6.40 -8.17
N ALA A 17 -6.15 -6.01 -6.91
CA ALA A 17 -5.20 -4.97 -6.53
C ALA A 17 -3.76 -5.39 -6.83
N GLU A 18 -3.41 -6.68 -6.63
CA GLU A 18 -2.10 -7.24 -6.92
C GLU A 18 -1.78 -7.18 -8.42
N LYS A 19 -2.75 -7.53 -9.28
CA LYS A 19 -2.60 -7.41 -10.74
C LYS A 19 -2.44 -5.96 -11.19
N VAL A 20 -3.19 -5.05 -10.58
CA VAL A 20 -3.06 -3.61 -10.83
C VAL A 20 -1.66 -3.13 -10.43
N LEU A 21 -1.14 -3.57 -9.28
CA LEU A 21 0.21 -3.24 -8.85
C LEU A 21 1.26 -3.80 -9.82
N GLN A 22 1.14 -5.06 -10.22
CA GLN A 22 2.05 -5.67 -11.22
C GLN A 22 2.09 -4.85 -12.50
N THR A 23 0.92 -4.50 -13.05
CA THR A 23 0.81 -3.67 -14.24
C THR A 23 1.45 -2.29 -14.02
N LEU A 24 1.12 -1.63 -12.91
CA LEU A 24 1.70 -0.33 -12.58
C LEU A 24 3.23 -0.40 -12.47
N LEU A 25 3.73 -1.40 -11.73
CA LEU A 25 5.18 -1.59 -11.55
C LEU A 25 5.88 -1.90 -12.87
N ARG A 26 5.26 -2.59 -13.81
CA ARG A 26 5.84 -2.90 -15.14
C ARG A 26 6.07 -1.63 -15.96
N TYR A 27 5.14 -0.68 -15.92
CA TYR A 27 5.16 0.53 -16.74
C TYR A 27 5.78 1.77 -16.08
N LEU A 28 6.11 1.72 -14.78
CA LEU A 28 6.79 2.83 -14.13
C LEU A 28 8.19 3.07 -14.72
N ASP A 29 8.50 4.32 -15.01
CA ASP A 29 9.78 4.74 -15.61
C ASP A 29 10.96 4.54 -14.65
N ARG A 30 11.83 3.58 -14.97
CA ARG A 30 13.03 3.25 -14.19
C ARG A 30 14.14 4.28 -14.29
N GLN A 31 14.08 5.19 -15.23
CA GLN A 31 15.03 6.31 -15.28
C GLN A 31 14.70 7.34 -14.21
N ARG A 32 13.42 7.47 -13.85
CA ARG A 32 12.91 8.43 -12.88
C ARG A 32 12.78 7.87 -11.47
N PHE A 33 12.48 6.57 -11.34
CA PHE A 33 12.10 5.94 -10.07
C PHE A 33 12.99 4.75 -9.70
N GLU A 34 13.40 4.71 -8.44
CA GLU A 34 13.95 3.54 -7.75
C GLU A 34 12.84 2.95 -6.90
N ILE A 35 12.45 1.71 -7.15
CA ILE A 35 11.24 1.12 -6.60
C ILE A 35 11.57 0.06 -5.55
N THR A 36 10.91 0.18 -4.40
CA THR A 36 10.85 -0.85 -3.37
C THR A 36 9.41 -1.34 -3.23
N LEU A 37 9.22 -2.64 -3.13
CA LEU A 37 7.94 -3.28 -2.82
C LEU A 37 8.03 -3.96 -1.47
N TYR A 38 7.13 -3.61 -0.56
CA TYR A 38 6.92 -4.30 0.71
C TYR A 38 5.63 -5.12 0.67
N SER A 39 5.74 -6.42 0.92
CA SER A 39 4.61 -7.27 1.29
C SER A 39 4.53 -7.41 2.82
N LEU A 40 3.35 -7.67 3.37
CA LEU A 40 3.25 -8.01 4.79
C LEU A 40 3.90 -9.35 5.09
N HIS A 41 3.69 -10.36 4.26
CA HIS A 41 4.22 -11.70 4.45
C HIS A 41 5.37 -12.00 3.51
N ARG A 42 6.23 -12.95 3.93
CA ARG A 42 7.28 -13.48 3.08
C ARG A 42 6.64 -14.32 1.97
N GLU A 43 6.73 -13.80 0.77
CA GLU A 43 6.20 -14.44 -0.43
C GLU A 43 7.30 -14.46 -1.49
N LYS A 44 7.17 -15.33 -2.47
CA LYS A 44 8.06 -15.38 -3.61
C LYS A 44 7.50 -14.46 -4.69
N LEU A 45 8.31 -13.52 -5.17
CA LEU A 45 7.96 -12.78 -6.38
C LEU A 45 7.89 -13.77 -7.55
N ASP A 46 6.80 -13.74 -8.29
CA ASP A 46 6.66 -14.46 -9.54
C ASP A 46 7.25 -13.64 -10.71
N ASP A 47 7.30 -14.25 -11.89
CA ASP A 47 7.87 -13.63 -13.09
C ASP A 47 7.04 -12.44 -13.62
N ASN A 48 5.86 -12.20 -13.06
CA ASN A 48 5.04 -11.03 -13.40
C ASN A 48 5.53 -9.74 -12.77
N TYR A 49 6.37 -9.83 -11.74
CA TYR A 49 7.00 -8.66 -11.15
C TYR A 49 8.33 -8.33 -11.83
N PRO A 50 8.64 -7.04 -12.07
CA PRO A 50 9.92 -6.65 -12.64
C PRO A 50 11.09 -7.07 -11.73
N SER A 51 12.14 -7.63 -12.32
CA SER A 51 13.32 -8.13 -11.59
C SER A 51 14.21 -7.03 -11.00
N ASP A 52 14.03 -5.79 -11.43
CA ASP A 52 14.82 -4.63 -11.04
C ASP A 52 14.26 -3.86 -9.84
N ILE A 53 13.22 -4.36 -9.18
CA ILE A 53 12.66 -3.79 -7.95
C ILE A 53 13.31 -4.40 -6.71
N THR A 54 13.46 -3.61 -5.65
CA THR A 54 13.86 -4.13 -4.33
C THR A 54 12.65 -4.71 -3.62
N PHE A 55 12.65 -6.03 -3.36
CA PHE A 55 11.58 -6.67 -2.60
C PHE A 55 11.93 -6.81 -1.12
N ARG A 56 10.95 -6.52 -0.26
CA ARG A 56 11.04 -6.65 1.19
C ARG A 56 9.72 -7.18 1.76
N TYR A 57 9.76 -7.71 2.97
CA TYR A 57 8.57 -8.18 3.69
C TYR A 57 8.68 -7.87 5.18
N ILE A 58 7.53 -7.78 5.84
CA ILE A 58 7.43 -7.50 7.27
C ILE A 58 7.53 -8.78 8.08
N TYR A 59 6.68 -9.76 7.81
CA TYR A 59 6.59 -11.04 8.53
C TYR A 59 7.27 -12.17 7.74
N GLY A 60 7.67 -13.24 8.42
CA GLY A 60 8.33 -14.40 7.81
C GLY A 60 9.83 -14.48 8.08
N HIS A 61 10.32 -13.73 9.08
CA HIS A 61 11.73 -13.78 9.52
C HIS A 61 11.98 -14.82 10.63
N GLY A 62 10.93 -15.46 11.13
CA GLY A 62 10.99 -16.47 12.20
C GLY A 62 10.01 -16.16 13.33
N LYS A 63 9.59 -17.21 14.05
CA LYS A 63 8.49 -17.15 15.04
C LYS A 63 8.65 -16.02 16.07
N TRP A 64 9.82 -15.89 16.69
CA TRP A 64 10.06 -14.86 17.70
C TRP A 64 10.06 -13.43 17.13
N SER A 65 10.67 -13.23 15.97
CA SER A 65 10.67 -11.94 15.29
C SER A 65 9.25 -11.51 14.88
N ASP A 66 8.49 -12.45 14.34
CA ASP A 66 7.13 -12.16 13.87
C ASP A 66 6.17 -11.95 15.05
N TYR A 67 6.36 -12.70 16.17
CA TYR A 67 5.63 -12.44 17.41
C TYR A 67 5.90 -11.02 17.94
N LEU A 68 7.16 -10.60 18.00
CA LEU A 68 7.51 -9.23 18.41
C LEU A 68 6.87 -8.17 17.52
N LYS A 69 6.88 -8.36 16.20
CA LYS A 69 6.25 -7.42 15.26
C LYS A 69 4.75 -7.35 15.47
N THR A 70 4.09 -8.49 15.66
CA THR A 70 2.66 -8.55 15.94
C THR A 70 2.35 -7.85 17.26
N PHE A 71 3.14 -8.09 18.29
CA PHE A 71 3.00 -7.41 19.58
C PHE A 71 3.15 -5.89 19.43
N VAL A 72 4.21 -5.43 18.75
CA VAL A 72 4.41 -3.99 18.53
C VAL A 72 3.30 -3.40 17.66
N TYR A 73 2.84 -4.11 16.63
CA TYR A 73 1.72 -3.68 15.81
C TYR A 73 0.44 -3.50 16.63
N GLN A 74 0.18 -4.44 17.54
CA GLN A 74 -1.05 -4.52 18.29
C GLN A 74 -1.10 -3.56 19.49
N TYR A 75 0.02 -3.28 20.15
CA TYR A 75 0.03 -2.53 21.40
C TYR A 75 0.68 -1.14 21.31
N PHE A 76 1.32 -0.81 20.19
CA PHE A 76 2.03 0.45 20.04
C PHE A 76 1.56 1.26 18.82
N SER A 77 2.01 2.52 18.80
CA SER A 77 1.66 3.43 17.71
C SER A 77 2.21 2.96 16.35
N PRO A 78 1.53 3.29 15.24
CA PRO A 78 2.04 3.04 13.90
C PRO A 78 3.45 3.60 13.66
N SER A 79 3.78 4.73 14.29
CA SER A 79 5.10 5.35 14.14
C SER A 79 6.23 4.56 14.79
N LEU A 80 5.97 3.91 15.94
CA LEU A 80 6.94 3.02 16.54
C LEU A 80 7.15 1.78 15.67
N PHE A 81 6.06 1.18 15.19
CA PHE A 81 6.11 0.03 14.29
C PHE A 81 6.92 0.36 13.02
N TYR A 82 6.59 1.44 12.36
CA TYR A 82 7.29 1.88 11.13
C TYR A 82 8.79 2.05 11.39
N ARG A 83 9.17 2.79 12.44
CA ARG A 83 10.56 3.06 12.80
C ARG A 83 11.38 1.80 13.06
N LEU A 84 10.79 0.79 13.66
CA LEU A 84 11.48 -0.45 14.02
C LEU A 84 11.59 -1.43 12.84
N PHE A 85 10.59 -1.53 11.99
CA PHE A 85 10.47 -2.63 11.04
C PHE A 85 10.50 -2.22 9.57
N VAL A 86 10.31 -0.95 9.24
CA VAL A 86 10.44 -0.46 7.87
C VAL A 86 11.82 0.16 7.67
N LYS A 87 12.58 -0.40 6.73
CA LYS A 87 13.95 0.03 6.42
C LYS A 87 13.98 0.85 5.14
N GLY A 88 14.77 1.90 5.15
CA GLY A 88 14.97 2.79 4.02
C GLY A 88 14.40 4.18 4.26
N LYS A 89 14.75 5.11 3.38
CA LYS A 89 14.18 6.45 3.30
C LYS A 89 13.65 6.64 1.89
N TYR A 90 12.41 7.04 1.78
CA TYR A 90 11.69 7.14 0.52
C TYR A 90 11.18 8.56 0.30
N ASP A 91 11.18 9.01 -0.95
CA ASP A 91 10.60 10.28 -1.34
C ASP A 91 9.08 10.20 -1.46
N THR A 92 8.58 9.00 -1.78
CA THR A 92 7.15 8.70 -1.84
C THR A 92 6.86 7.33 -1.22
N GLU A 93 5.86 7.29 -0.37
CA GLU A 93 5.41 6.08 0.33
C GLU A 93 3.95 5.83 0.00
N VAL A 94 3.68 4.69 -0.63
CA VAL A 94 2.35 4.32 -1.12
C VAL A 94 1.81 3.14 -0.33
N ALA A 95 0.74 3.35 0.42
CA ALA A 95 -0.10 2.26 0.90
C ALA A 95 -1.00 1.84 -0.26
N PHE A 96 -0.61 0.80 -1.00
CA PHE A 96 -1.29 0.41 -2.24
C PHE A 96 -2.57 -0.38 -2.00
N ILE A 97 -2.88 -0.70 -0.77
CA ILE A 97 -4.15 -1.30 -0.36
C ILE A 97 -4.54 -0.74 1.01
N GLU A 98 -5.82 -0.64 1.25
CA GLU A 98 -6.39 -0.21 2.53
C GLU A 98 -6.10 -1.17 3.68
N GLY A 99 -6.32 -0.74 4.91
CA GLY A 99 -6.15 -1.53 6.12
C GLY A 99 -4.71 -1.56 6.63
N TYR A 100 -4.06 -2.73 6.67
CA TYR A 100 -2.73 -2.89 7.26
C TYR A 100 -1.67 -2.01 6.62
N SER A 101 -1.62 -1.95 5.29
CA SER A 101 -0.68 -1.10 4.55
C SER A 101 -0.89 0.38 4.87
N THR A 102 -2.13 0.83 4.94
CA THR A 102 -2.47 2.22 5.31
C THR A 102 -2.01 2.55 6.73
N ARG A 103 -2.27 1.65 7.70
CA ARG A 103 -1.83 1.85 9.08
C ARG A 103 -0.30 1.93 9.17
N ILE A 104 0.43 1.05 8.50
CA ILE A 104 1.91 1.03 8.50
C ILE A 104 2.46 2.33 7.90
N VAL A 105 2.03 2.71 6.69
CA VAL A 105 2.54 3.91 6.01
C VAL A 105 2.17 5.19 6.77
N SER A 106 1.00 5.24 7.40
CA SER A 106 0.63 6.37 8.26
C SER A 106 1.62 6.61 9.41
N GLY A 107 2.35 5.55 9.80
CA GLY A 107 3.38 5.59 10.83
C GLY A 107 4.73 6.14 10.37
N SER A 108 4.91 6.42 9.08
CA SER A 108 6.18 6.95 8.57
C SER A 108 6.63 8.19 9.33
N THR A 109 7.87 8.16 9.76
CA THR A 109 8.53 9.24 10.49
C THR A 109 9.35 10.16 9.58
N ASN A 110 9.32 9.94 8.26
CA ASN A 110 10.02 10.79 7.30
C ASN A 110 9.13 12.01 6.94
N PRO A 111 9.45 13.23 7.43
CA PRO A 111 8.63 14.42 7.19
C PRO A 111 8.71 14.91 5.74
N ARG A 112 9.69 14.44 4.96
CA ARG A 112 9.88 14.84 3.55
C ARG A 112 9.21 13.87 2.58
N SER A 113 8.76 12.72 3.06
CA SER A 113 8.11 11.72 2.23
C SER A 113 6.68 12.14 1.91
N ARG A 114 6.30 12.07 0.63
CA ARG A 114 4.90 12.18 0.22
C ARG A 114 4.19 10.86 0.48
N LYS A 115 3.10 10.89 1.23
CA LYS A 115 2.31 9.70 1.60
C LYS A 115 1.04 9.62 0.76
N ILE A 116 0.84 8.47 0.12
CA ILE A 116 -0.32 8.21 -0.72
C ILE A 116 -1.03 6.95 -0.19
N ALA A 117 -2.32 7.04 0.10
CA ALA A 117 -3.16 5.88 0.36
C ALA A 117 -3.98 5.56 -0.88
N TRP A 118 -3.99 4.28 -1.27
CA TRP A 118 -4.77 3.80 -2.42
C TRP A 118 -5.88 2.88 -1.92
N VAL A 119 -7.10 3.17 -2.32
CA VAL A 119 -8.32 2.47 -1.89
C VAL A 119 -8.93 1.77 -3.09
N HIS A 120 -9.10 0.45 -2.98
CA HIS A 120 -9.56 -0.41 -4.06
C HIS A 120 -11.01 -0.84 -3.95
N ILE A 121 -11.62 -0.70 -2.76
CA ILE A 121 -13.01 -1.10 -2.52
C ILE A 121 -13.84 0.04 -1.95
N ASP A 122 -15.15 -0.07 -2.08
CA ASP A 122 -16.09 0.85 -1.42
C ASP A 122 -16.17 0.54 0.08
N LEU A 123 -15.31 1.21 0.84
CA LEU A 123 -15.24 1.08 2.30
C LEU A 123 -16.53 1.48 3.01
N LYS A 124 -17.36 2.32 2.39
CA LYS A 124 -18.65 2.70 2.98
C LYS A 124 -19.60 1.52 3.08
N ASN A 125 -19.61 0.67 2.04
CA ASN A 125 -20.50 -0.50 1.96
C ASN A 125 -19.83 -1.78 2.46
N ASN A 126 -18.50 -1.83 2.47
CA ASN A 126 -17.72 -2.98 2.94
C ASN A 126 -16.50 -2.54 3.75
N HIS A 127 -16.70 -2.22 5.02
CA HIS A 127 -15.66 -1.73 5.92
C HIS A 127 -14.89 -2.89 6.59
N TRP A 128 -14.19 -3.69 5.81
CA TRP A 128 -13.40 -4.83 6.31
C TRP A 128 -12.13 -4.41 7.04
N THR A 129 -11.70 -3.16 6.90
CA THR A 129 -10.41 -2.65 7.41
C THR A 129 -10.35 -2.51 8.93
N ASP A 130 -11.47 -2.63 9.63
CA ASP A 130 -11.55 -2.58 11.10
C ASP A 130 -10.53 -3.51 11.79
N VAL A 131 -10.26 -4.66 11.19
CA VAL A 131 -9.29 -5.65 11.72
C VAL A 131 -7.85 -5.13 11.77
N ALA A 132 -7.53 -4.10 11.02
CA ALA A 132 -6.19 -3.50 10.97
C ALA A 132 -5.96 -2.44 12.04
N TYR A 133 -7.00 -1.97 12.71
CA TYR A 133 -6.96 -0.86 13.66
C TYR A 133 -7.54 -1.26 15.02
N HIS A 134 -7.17 -0.54 16.08
CA HIS A 134 -7.74 -0.79 17.41
C HIS A 134 -9.18 -0.25 17.52
N HIS A 135 -9.46 0.82 16.79
CA HIS A 135 -10.77 1.48 16.76
C HIS A 135 -10.87 2.45 15.59
N ARG A 136 -12.08 2.79 15.20
CA ARG A 136 -12.38 3.66 14.04
C ARG A 136 -11.67 5.03 14.08
N LYS A 137 -11.50 5.62 15.25
CA LYS A 137 -10.78 6.90 15.40
C LYS A 137 -9.30 6.78 15.04
N GLU A 138 -8.67 5.61 15.28
CA GLU A 138 -7.29 5.37 14.85
C GLU A 138 -7.21 5.33 13.31
N GLU A 139 -8.13 4.65 12.66
CA GLU A 139 -8.19 4.60 11.21
C GLU A 139 -8.36 6.01 10.60
N GLN A 140 -9.29 6.81 11.11
CA GLN A 140 -9.46 8.21 10.71
C GLN A 140 -8.16 9.02 10.90
N ALA A 141 -7.52 8.88 12.06
CA ALA A 141 -6.25 9.54 12.34
C ALA A 141 -5.11 9.08 11.40
N CYS A 142 -5.15 7.84 10.91
CA CYS A 142 -4.21 7.35 9.91
C CYS A 142 -4.45 8.02 8.56
N TYR A 143 -5.69 8.07 8.05
CA TYR A 143 -5.99 8.71 6.78
C TYR A 143 -5.66 10.21 6.75
N ARG A 144 -5.82 10.92 7.86
CA ARG A 144 -5.42 12.34 8.00
C ARG A 144 -3.94 12.60 7.73
N LYS A 145 -3.07 11.59 7.88
CA LYS A 145 -1.61 11.71 7.69
C LYS A 145 -1.18 11.59 6.24
N PHE A 146 -2.06 11.19 5.35
CA PHE A 146 -1.76 11.08 3.94
C PHE A 146 -1.89 12.43 3.23
N ASP A 147 -1.00 12.68 2.28
CA ASP A 147 -1.04 13.86 1.44
C ASP A 147 -2.11 13.74 0.36
N VAL A 148 -2.33 12.51 -0.12
CA VAL A 148 -3.35 12.18 -1.11
C VAL A 148 -3.96 10.82 -0.82
N VAL A 149 -5.28 10.71 -0.97
CA VAL A 149 -6.00 9.44 -1.01
C VAL A 149 -6.51 9.21 -2.43
N VAL A 150 -6.16 8.07 -3.01
CA VAL A 150 -6.55 7.66 -4.36
C VAL A 150 -7.66 6.63 -4.27
N GLY A 151 -8.80 6.87 -4.90
CA GLY A 151 -9.83 5.86 -5.12
C GLY A 151 -9.76 5.34 -6.55
N VAL A 152 -9.91 4.03 -6.74
CA VAL A 152 -9.88 3.39 -8.08
C VAL A 152 -11.12 3.69 -8.92
N SER A 153 -12.12 4.31 -8.33
CA SER A 153 -13.30 4.85 -9.01
C SER A 153 -13.85 6.04 -8.23
N GLU A 154 -14.75 6.79 -8.85
CA GLU A 154 -15.39 7.92 -8.16
C GLU A 154 -16.24 7.46 -6.97
N THR A 155 -16.94 6.32 -7.09
CA THR A 155 -17.70 5.72 -5.98
C THR A 155 -16.79 5.39 -4.79
N VAL A 156 -15.66 4.74 -5.03
CA VAL A 156 -14.67 4.41 -4.00
C VAL A 156 -14.10 5.67 -3.36
N ARG A 157 -13.75 6.67 -4.17
CA ARG A 157 -13.24 7.95 -3.67
C ARG A 157 -14.25 8.66 -2.77
N GLN A 158 -15.51 8.74 -3.20
CA GLN A 158 -16.58 9.37 -2.43
C GLN A 158 -16.90 8.60 -1.14
N GLY A 159 -16.89 7.26 -1.20
CA GLY A 159 -17.04 6.41 -0.01
C GLY A 159 -15.96 6.69 1.03
N ALA A 160 -14.70 6.79 0.60
CA ALA A 160 -13.58 7.11 1.48
C ALA A 160 -13.74 8.52 2.11
N LEU A 161 -14.12 9.54 1.34
CA LEU A 161 -14.34 10.90 1.85
C LEU A 161 -15.47 10.98 2.87
N GLN A 162 -16.53 10.17 2.71
CA GLN A 162 -17.63 10.12 3.66
C GLN A 162 -17.24 9.47 4.99
N LEU A 163 -16.37 8.44 4.95
CA LEU A 163 -15.87 7.77 6.15
C LEU A 163 -14.77 8.54 6.86
N PHE A 164 -13.93 9.22 6.09
CA PHE A 164 -12.73 9.91 6.55
C PHE A 164 -12.76 11.39 6.10
N PRO A 165 -13.63 12.21 6.70
CA PRO A 165 -13.80 13.60 6.28
C PRO A 165 -12.54 14.47 6.45
N GLU A 166 -11.55 13.99 7.19
CA GLU A 166 -10.28 14.68 7.40
C GLU A 166 -9.25 14.44 6.28
N ILE A 167 -9.59 13.72 5.23
CA ILE A 167 -8.75 13.56 4.03
C ILE A 167 -8.48 14.93 3.41
N LYS A 168 -7.20 15.29 3.31
CA LYS A 168 -6.77 16.61 2.83
C LYS A 168 -6.93 16.78 1.32
N SER A 169 -6.66 15.73 0.57
CA SER A 169 -6.74 15.71 -0.88
C SER A 169 -7.08 14.30 -1.35
N SER A 170 -7.89 14.21 -2.40
CA SER A 170 -8.25 12.93 -3.01
C SER A 170 -8.25 13.01 -4.53
N LEU A 171 -7.94 11.88 -5.18
CA LEU A 171 -7.96 11.71 -6.61
C LEU A 171 -8.74 10.45 -6.98
N CYS A 172 -9.38 10.44 -8.13
CA CYS A 172 -9.87 9.22 -8.76
C CYS A 172 -8.87 8.82 -9.85
N LEU A 173 -8.27 7.64 -9.70
CA LEU A 173 -7.39 7.06 -10.71
C LEU A 173 -7.87 5.64 -11.01
N TYR A 174 -8.42 5.45 -12.20
CA TYR A 174 -8.85 4.14 -12.65
C TYR A 174 -7.68 3.17 -12.78
N ASN A 175 -7.94 1.90 -12.53
CA ASN A 175 -6.93 0.87 -12.64
C ASN A 175 -6.38 0.80 -14.08
N PRO A 176 -5.05 0.74 -14.26
CA PRO A 176 -4.46 0.53 -15.57
C PRO A 176 -4.84 -0.86 -16.11
N ILE A 177 -5.10 -0.92 -17.38
CA ILE A 177 -5.42 -2.15 -18.10
C ILE A 177 -4.26 -2.47 -19.05
N ASP A 178 -3.71 -3.68 -18.96
CA ASP A 178 -2.75 -4.21 -19.93
C ASP A 178 -3.49 -4.75 -21.15
N SER A 179 -3.76 -3.86 -22.10
CA SER A 179 -4.51 -4.20 -23.30
C SER A 179 -3.78 -5.22 -24.20
N GLU A 180 -2.45 -5.20 -24.20
CA GLU A 180 -1.64 -6.16 -24.98
C GLU A 180 -1.77 -7.58 -24.43
N GLU A 181 -1.72 -7.73 -23.09
CA GLU A 181 -1.92 -9.02 -22.43
C GLU A 181 -3.33 -9.55 -22.66
N ILE A 182 -4.35 -8.68 -22.59
CA ILE A 182 -5.74 -9.07 -22.83
C ILE A 182 -5.93 -9.55 -24.27
N ILE A 183 -5.40 -8.82 -25.26
CA ILE A 183 -5.48 -9.18 -26.67
C ILE A 183 -4.75 -10.50 -26.94
N LYS A 184 -3.60 -10.72 -26.31
CA LYS A 184 -2.86 -11.99 -26.43
C LYS A 184 -3.69 -13.16 -25.91
N LYS A 185 -4.23 -13.06 -24.70
CA LYS A 185 -5.06 -14.11 -24.08
C LYS A 185 -6.38 -14.37 -24.79
N SER A 186 -6.93 -13.38 -25.50
CA SER A 186 -8.16 -13.58 -26.29
C SER A 186 -7.96 -14.38 -27.58
N LYS A 187 -6.70 -14.65 -27.97
CA LYS A 187 -6.34 -15.39 -29.16
C LYS A 187 -5.87 -16.84 -28.87
N GLU A 188 -5.72 -17.15 -27.57
CA GLU A 188 -5.45 -18.51 -27.07
C GLU A 188 -6.76 -19.30 -26.84
#